data_e52618fefb73729a5adb3ff34749f682
#
_entry.id   e52618fefb73729a5adb3ff34749f682
#
_cell.length_a   1.000
_cell.length_b   1.000
_cell.length_c   1.000
_cell.angle_alpha   90.00
_cell.angle_beta   90.00
_cell.angle_gamma   90.00
#
_symmetry.space_group_name_H-M   'P 1'
#
loop_
_entity.id
_entity.type
_entity.pdbx_description
1 polymer ?
#
loop_
_entity_poly.entity_id
_entity_poly.type
_entity_poly.pdbx_seq_one_letter_code
_entity_poly.pdbx_strand_id
1 'polypeptide(L)'
;MSGVRGQEKSPGEFRSSQNWIGGAGSTLKNARYIPPSPEDMVICMSDLEKYMNAEDDETDPLIKAGLMHYQFETIHPFLDGNGRVGRLLIILFLLQHKVLSTPALYISYFLKINRIEYYDRMSEVRRKGDYEQWVKFFLQAIYE
;
A
#
# COMPACT_ATOMS: atom_id res chain seq x y z
N MET A 1 -15.30 -2.44 -6.20
CA MET A 1 -15.50 -3.12 -4.89
C MET A 1 -16.91 -2.96 -4.31
N SER A 2 -17.84 -2.35 -5.04
CA SER A 2 -19.24 -2.25 -4.60
C SER A 2 -19.91 -3.62 -4.60
N GLY A 3 -20.89 -3.80 -3.73
CA GLY A 3 -21.61 -5.06 -3.61
C GLY A 3 -20.92 -6.12 -2.75
N VAL A 4 -19.81 -5.80 -2.11
CA VAL A 4 -19.09 -6.69 -1.23
C VAL A 4 -19.08 -6.18 0.20
N ARG A 5 -18.48 -6.92 1.10
CA ARG A 5 -18.33 -6.57 2.51
C ARG A 5 -17.68 -5.17 2.62
N GLY A 6 -18.23 -4.31 3.45
CA GLY A 6 -17.75 -2.95 3.65
C GLY A 6 -18.48 -1.91 2.82
N GLN A 7 -19.59 -2.28 2.21
CA GLN A 7 -20.38 -1.37 1.37
C GLN A 7 -20.82 -0.10 2.11
N GLU A 8 -21.07 -0.20 3.41
CA GLU A 8 -21.39 0.94 4.27
C GLU A 8 -20.24 1.94 4.42
N LYS A 9 -19.04 1.62 3.93
CA LYS A 9 -17.85 2.45 4.02
C LYS A 9 -17.52 3.14 2.70
N SER A 10 -18.54 3.51 1.95
CA SER A 10 -18.43 4.30 0.70
C SER A 10 -17.48 3.67 -0.33
N PRO A 11 -17.79 2.46 -0.84
CA PRO A 11 -16.93 1.81 -1.83
C PRO A 11 -16.79 2.64 -3.10
N GLY A 12 -15.58 2.70 -3.62
CA GLY A 12 -15.26 3.44 -4.84
C GLY A 12 -14.97 4.92 -4.61
N GLU A 13 -15.05 5.39 -3.37
CA GLU A 13 -14.79 6.79 -3.03
C GLU A 13 -13.63 6.90 -2.04
N PHE A 14 -12.84 7.96 -2.16
CA PHE A 14 -11.87 8.31 -1.14
C PHE A 14 -12.59 8.72 0.14
N ARG A 15 -11.97 8.40 1.28
CA ARG A 15 -12.53 8.75 2.58
C ARG A 15 -12.64 10.27 2.77
N SER A 16 -13.69 10.67 3.45
CA SER A 16 -13.90 12.06 3.85
C SER A 16 -13.72 12.26 5.36
N SER A 17 -13.29 11.20 6.07
CA SER A 17 -13.05 11.23 7.50
C SER A 17 -11.69 10.64 7.83
N GLN A 18 -11.20 10.94 9.04
CA GLN A 18 -9.96 10.37 9.55
C GLN A 18 -10.17 8.89 9.83
N ASN A 19 -9.19 8.08 9.42
CA ASN A 19 -9.13 6.67 9.77
C ASN A 19 -7.84 6.38 10.54
N TRP A 20 -7.64 5.12 10.90
CA TRP A 20 -6.44 4.69 11.61
C TRP A 20 -6.19 3.22 11.29
N ILE A 21 -4.96 2.78 11.55
CA ILE A 21 -4.54 1.40 11.39
C ILE A 21 -4.21 0.84 12.77
N GLY A 22 -4.80 -0.31 13.10
CA GLY A 22 -4.55 -0.96 14.37
C GLY A 22 -5.27 -2.29 14.46
N GLY A 23 -5.08 -2.98 15.58
CA GLY A 23 -5.76 -4.24 15.85
C GLY A 23 -7.25 -4.04 16.10
N ALA A 24 -7.97 -5.16 16.28
CA ALA A 24 -9.39 -5.14 16.61
C ALA A 24 -9.63 -4.28 17.85
N GLY A 25 -10.63 -3.40 17.81
CA GLY A 25 -10.98 -2.53 18.91
C GLY A 25 -10.08 -1.32 19.10
N SER A 26 -9.10 -1.08 18.21
CA SER A 26 -8.25 0.09 18.30
C SER A 26 -9.02 1.37 17.97
N THR A 27 -8.54 2.49 18.52
CA THR A 27 -9.10 3.83 18.31
C THR A 27 -7.99 4.77 17.86
N LEU A 28 -8.36 6.02 17.54
CA LEU A 28 -7.35 7.05 17.21
C LEU A 28 -6.32 7.23 18.32
N LYS A 29 -6.68 6.97 19.57
CA LYS A 29 -5.79 7.16 20.72
C LYS A 29 -4.71 6.09 20.84
N ASN A 30 -4.99 4.88 20.39
CA ASN A 30 -4.08 3.72 20.52
C ASN A 30 -3.79 3.05 19.19
N ALA A 31 -4.02 3.74 18.09
CA ALA A 31 -3.75 3.21 16.76
C ALA A 31 -2.25 2.98 16.57
N ARG A 32 -1.91 1.93 15.82
CA ARG A 32 -0.53 1.66 15.42
C ARG A 32 0.01 2.76 14.51
N TYR A 33 -0.85 3.30 13.64
CA TYR A 33 -0.50 4.34 12.69
C TYR A 33 -1.73 5.18 12.38
N ILE A 34 -1.54 6.51 12.28
CA ILE A 34 -2.59 7.44 11.89
C ILE A 34 -2.23 8.01 10.52
N PRO A 35 -3.00 7.65 9.47
CA PRO A 35 -2.79 8.17 8.12
C PRO A 35 -3.03 9.68 8.03
N PRO A 36 -2.67 10.31 6.90
CA PRO A 36 -2.93 11.74 6.67
C PRO A 36 -4.41 12.09 6.81
N SER A 37 -4.69 13.37 7.11
CA SER A 37 -6.06 13.90 7.08
C SER A 37 -6.67 13.72 5.69
N PRO A 38 -8.01 13.77 5.55
CA PRO A 38 -8.63 13.65 4.23
C PRO A 38 -8.11 14.68 3.22
N GLU A 39 -7.85 15.90 3.66
CA GLU A 39 -7.32 16.96 2.80
C GLU A 39 -5.91 16.63 2.31
N ASP A 40 -5.04 16.24 3.23
CA ASP A 40 -3.66 15.86 2.89
C ASP A 40 -3.62 14.56 2.09
N MET A 41 -4.53 13.64 2.37
CA MET A 41 -4.63 12.38 1.64
C MET A 41 -4.85 12.60 0.15
N VAL A 42 -5.71 13.53 -0.22
CA VAL A 42 -5.98 13.84 -1.63
C VAL A 42 -4.71 14.35 -2.31
N ILE A 43 -3.95 15.22 -1.65
CA ILE A 43 -2.68 15.72 -2.17
C ILE A 43 -1.68 14.58 -2.33
N CYS A 44 -1.56 13.73 -1.32
CA CYS A 44 -0.65 12.59 -1.36
C CYS A 44 -1.00 11.59 -2.46
N MET A 45 -2.30 11.34 -2.69
CA MET A 45 -2.74 10.46 -3.77
C MET A 45 -2.43 11.04 -5.13
N SER A 46 -2.59 12.36 -5.31
CA SER A 46 -2.22 13.04 -6.55
C SER A 46 -0.72 12.90 -6.83
N ASP A 47 0.11 13.10 -5.80
CA ASP A 47 1.56 12.96 -5.92
C ASP A 47 1.96 11.52 -6.23
N LEU A 48 1.31 10.55 -5.60
CA LEU A 48 1.55 9.13 -5.87
C LEU A 48 1.21 8.78 -7.32
N GLU A 49 0.09 9.26 -7.83
CA GLU A 49 -0.30 9.05 -9.22
C GLU A 49 0.74 9.61 -10.19
N LYS A 50 1.24 10.81 -9.93
CA LYS A 50 2.30 11.40 -10.74
C LYS A 50 3.57 10.56 -10.71
N TYR A 51 3.94 10.07 -9.53
CA TYR A 51 5.10 9.20 -9.38
C TYR A 51 4.94 7.90 -10.17
N MET A 52 3.77 7.27 -10.10
CA MET A 52 3.50 6.02 -10.81
C MET A 52 3.56 6.18 -12.33
N ASN A 53 3.20 7.36 -12.84
CA ASN A 53 3.12 7.63 -14.27
C ASN A 53 4.34 8.40 -14.82
N ALA A 54 5.35 8.64 -13.99
CA ALA A 54 6.56 9.33 -14.44
C ALA A 54 7.33 8.45 -15.44
N GLU A 55 7.58 8.99 -16.65
CA GLU A 55 8.18 8.24 -17.75
C GLU A 55 9.73 8.28 -17.72
N ASP A 56 10.30 9.32 -17.16
CA ASP A 56 11.74 9.56 -17.11
C ASP A 56 12.38 9.09 -15.79
N ASP A 57 11.69 8.26 -15.05
CA ASP A 57 12.20 7.66 -13.81
C ASP A 57 13.06 6.44 -14.16
N GLU A 58 14.35 6.49 -13.81
CA GLU A 58 15.30 5.41 -14.04
C GLU A 58 15.25 4.30 -12.99
N THR A 59 14.38 4.43 -11.99
CA THR A 59 14.25 3.43 -10.94
C THR A 59 13.74 2.11 -11.51
N ASP A 60 14.35 1.00 -11.08
CA ASP A 60 13.92 -0.34 -11.47
C ASP A 60 12.42 -0.51 -11.14
N PRO A 61 11.60 -0.98 -12.09
CA PRO A 61 10.15 -1.15 -11.86
C PRO A 61 9.80 -2.00 -10.64
N LEU A 62 10.60 -3.00 -10.30
CA LEU A 62 10.36 -3.83 -9.11
C LEU A 62 10.54 -3.03 -7.82
N ILE A 63 11.57 -2.20 -7.76
CA ILE A 63 11.81 -1.30 -6.62
C ILE A 63 10.72 -0.25 -6.55
N LYS A 64 10.36 0.33 -7.69
CA LYS A 64 9.31 1.34 -7.77
C LYS A 64 7.97 0.79 -7.31
N ALA A 65 7.64 -0.45 -7.69
CA ALA A 65 6.42 -1.11 -7.22
C ALA A 65 6.39 -1.22 -5.70
N GLY A 66 7.52 -1.55 -5.08
CA GLY A 66 7.62 -1.65 -3.62
C GLY A 66 7.42 -0.29 -2.94
N LEU A 67 8.06 0.75 -3.45
CA LEU A 67 7.94 2.10 -2.91
C LEU A 67 6.51 2.64 -3.08
N MET A 68 5.92 2.42 -4.25
CA MET A 68 4.56 2.80 -4.55
C MET A 68 3.56 2.11 -3.61
N HIS A 69 3.73 0.81 -3.39
CA HIS A 69 2.86 0.05 -2.50
C HIS A 69 2.96 0.55 -1.06
N TYR A 70 4.17 0.77 -0.57
CA TYR A 70 4.39 1.34 0.77
C TYR A 70 3.66 2.67 0.90
N GLN A 71 3.82 3.56 -0.08
CA GLN A 71 3.23 4.88 -0.04
C GLN A 71 1.70 4.82 -0.07
N PHE A 72 1.13 3.95 -0.92
CA PHE A 72 -0.32 3.76 -0.96
C PHE A 72 -0.87 3.30 0.40
N GLU A 73 -0.22 2.31 1.02
CA GLU A 73 -0.65 1.81 2.33
C GLU A 73 -0.50 2.87 3.42
N THR A 74 0.51 3.74 3.30
CA THR A 74 0.75 4.84 4.24
C THR A 74 -0.31 5.93 4.10
N ILE A 75 -0.74 6.25 2.88
CA ILE A 75 -1.81 7.21 2.62
C ILE A 75 -3.17 6.68 3.08
N HIS A 76 -3.43 5.40 2.85
CA HIS A 76 -4.65 4.70 3.30
C HIS A 76 -5.92 5.44 2.89
N PRO A 77 -6.17 5.60 1.57
CA PRO A 77 -7.16 6.55 1.08
C PRO A 77 -8.62 6.10 1.20
N PHE A 78 -8.89 4.84 1.51
CA PHE A 78 -10.24 4.32 1.61
C PHE A 78 -10.60 4.01 3.06
N LEU A 79 -11.89 3.98 3.37
CA LEU A 79 -12.34 3.54 4.70
C LEU A 79 -12.17 2.03 4.88
N ASP A 80 -12.24 1.27 3.78
CA ASP A 80 -12.05 -0.18 3.79
C ASP A 80 -11.48 -0.63 2.45
N GLY A 81 -10.79 -1.77 2.47
CA GLY A 81 -10.26 -2.38 1.24
C GLY A 81 -8.91 -1.87 0.78
N ASN A 82 -8.23 -1.02 1.56
CA ASN A 82 -6.92 -0.48 1.18
C ASN A 82 -5.90 -1.58 0.87
N GLY A 83 -5.83 -2.63 1.69
CA GLY A 83 -4.89 -3.72 1.47
C GLY A 83 -5.16 -4.47 0.16
N ARG A 84 -6.42 -4.70 -0.16
CA ARG A 84 -6.80 -5.37 -1.42
C ARG A 84 -6.45 -4.51 -2.62
N VAL A 85 -6.77 -3.23 -2.58
CA VAL A 85 -6.44 -2.30 -3.66
C VAL A 85 -4.92 -2.13 -3.78
N GLY A 86 -4.22 -1.99 -2.67
CA GLY A 86 -2.76 -1.83 -2.68
C GLY A 86 -2.04 -3.02 -3.32
N ARG A 87 -2.49 -4.24 -3.00
CA ARG A 87 -1.92 -5.44 -3.63
C ARG A 87 -2.27 -5.55 -5.11
N LEU A 88 -3.48 -5.17 -5.49
CA LEU A 88 -3.88 -5.13 -6.89
C LEU A 88 -3.05 -4.11 -7.68
N LEU A 89 -2.74 -2.97 -7.08
CA LEU A 89 -1.89 -1.95 -7.72
C LEU A 89 -0.49 -2.49 -8.02
N ILE A 90 0.10 -3.30 -7.14
CA ILE A 90 1.38 -3.96 -7.43
C ILE A 90 1.30 -4.75 -8.72
N ILE A 91 0.27 -5.58 -8.84
CA ILE A 91 0.08 -6.47 -9.98
C ILE A 91 -0.11 -5.68 -11.27
N LEU A 92 -0.99 -4.68 -11.24
CA LEU A 92 -1.28 -3.85 -12.42
C LEU A 92 -0.05 -3.06 -12.86
N PHE A 93 0.72 -2.53 -11.91
CA PHE A 93 1.94 -1.79 -12.21
C PHE A 93 2.98 -2.69 -12.89
N LEU A 94 3.20 -3.89 -12.34
CA LEU A 94 4.17 -4.83 -12.90
C LEU A 94 3.76 -5.36 -14.28
N LEU A 95 2.45 -5.58 -14.49
CA LEU A 95 1.93 -5.96 -15.80
C LEU A 95 2.15 -4.84 -16.82
N GLN A 96 1.87 -3.60 -16.44
CA GLN A 96 2.06 -2.44 -17.31
C GLN A 96 3.51 -2.32 -17.76
N HIS A 97 4.47 -2.61 -16.89
CA HIS A 97 5.90 -2.52 -17.16
C HIS A 97 6.49 -3.82 -17.71
N LYS A 98 5.67 -4.81 -17.96
CA LYS A 98 6.05 -6.10 -18.56
C LYS A 98 7.15 -6.84 -17.80
N VAL A 99 7.17 -6.69 -16.48
CA VAL A 99 8.17 -7.32 -15.61
C VAL A 99 7.59 -8.43 -14.73
N LEU A 100 6.29 -8.70 -14.83
CA LEU A 100 5.65 -9.74 -14.03
C LEU A 100 5.92 -11.12 -14.66
N SER A 101 6.79 -11.87 -14.01
CA SER A 101 7.09 -13.26 -14.38
C SER A 101 6.53 -14.26 -13.36
N THR A 102 6.15 -13.79 -12.19
CA THR A 102 5.63 -14.59 -11.09
C THR A 102 4.11 -14.50 -11.08
N PRO A 103 3.38 -15.59 -10.83
CA PRO A 103 1.94 -15.52 -10.67
C PRO A 103 1.56 -14.48 -9.60
N ALA A 104 0.64 -13.60 -9.95
CA ALA A 104 0.20 -12.50 -9.09
C ALA A 104 -0.23 -12.95 -7.70
N LEU A 105 -0.78 -14.17 -7.60
CA LEU A 105 -1.24 -14.75 -6.34
C LEU A 105 -0.13 -14.95 -5.32
N TYR A 106 1.11 -15.16 -5.76
CA TYR A 106 2.22 -15.41 -4.84
C TYR A 106 2.59 -14.16 -4.05
N ILE A 107 2.56 -12.98 -4.66
CA ILE A 107 2.88 -11.73 -3.96
C ILE A 107 1.88 -11.51 -2.83
N SER A 108 0.59 -11.60 -3.16
CA SER A 108 -0.47 -11.44 -2.16
C SER A 108 -0.40 -12.49 -1.07
N TYR A 109 -0.12 -13.74 -1.45
CA TYR A 109 0.00 -14.84 -0.50
C TYR A 109 1.18 -14.62 0.46
N PHE A 110 2.35 -14.26 -0.09
CA PHE A 110 3.53 -13.97 0.73
C PHE A 110 3.25 -12.87 1.75
N LEU A 111 2.65 -11.77 1.33
CA LEU A 111 2.34 -10.66 2.22
C LEU A 111 1.33 -11.07 3.29
N LYS A 112 0.39 -11.94 2.96
CA LYS A 112 -0.62 -12.43 3.88
C LYS A 112 -0.02 -13.32 4.96
N ILE A 113 0.81 -14.31 4.58
CA ILE A 113 1.39 -15.24 5.56
C ILE A 113 2.50 -14.58 6.39
N ASN A 114 3.12 -13.52 5.89
CA ASN A 114 4.14 -12.76 6.61
C ASN A 114 3.58 -11.41 7.10
N ARG A 115 2.29 -11.38 7.44
CA ARG A 115 1.57 -10.14 7.74
C ARG A 115 2.20 -9.33 8.88
N ILE A 116 2.66 -9.98 9.93
CA ILE A 116 3.27 -9.29 11.07
C ILE A 116 4.56 -8.61 10.63
N GLU A 117 5.44 -9.34 9.95
CA GLU A 117 6.68 -8.77 9.42
C GLU A 117 6.39 -7.67 8.40
N TYR A 118 5.41 -7.87 7.53
CA TYR A 118 4.98 -6.89 6.54
C TYR A 118 4.64 -5.53 7.19
N TYR A 119 3.82 -5.55 8.23
CA TYR A 119 3.47 -4.33 8.94
C TYR A 119 4.65 -3.76 9.72
N ASP A 120 5.49 -4.60 10.31
CA ASP A 120 6.68 -4.15 11.04
C ASP A 120 7.67 -3.45 10.10
N ARG A 121 7.88 -3.99 8.91
CA ARG A 121 8.77 -3.39 7.91
C ARG A 121 8.27 -2.02 7.47
N MET A 122 6.97 -1.86 7.25
CA MET A 122 6.40 -0.55 6.92
C MET A 122 6.54 0.43 8.09
N SER A 123 6.36 -0.02 9.32
CA SER A 123 6.53 0.81 10.51
C SER A 123 7.97 1.30 10.66
N GLU A 124 8.96 0.49 10.31
CA GLU A 124 10.37 0.91 10.35
C GLU A 124 10.65 2.05 9.36
N VAL A 125 10.02 2.05 8.19
CA VAL A 125 10.15 3.17 7.25
C VAL A 125 9.56 4.43 7.87
N ARG A 126 8.38 4.35 8.46
CA ARG A 126 7.70 5.49 9.06
C ARG A 126 8.48 6.06 10.25
N ARG A 127 9.13 5.18 11.03
CA ARG A 127 9.85 5.54 12.24
C ARG A 127 11.26 6.06 11.97
N LYS A 128 11.99 5.43 11.04
CA LYS A 128 13.41 5.69 10.81
C LYS A 128 13.77 6.12 9.39
N GLY A 129 12.82 6.06 8.47
CA GLY A 129 13.09 6.31 7.05
C GLY A 129 13.92 5.19 6.39
N ASP A 130 13.92 3.99 6.96
CA ASP A 130 14.72 2.87 6.44
C ASP A 130 13.98 2.17 5.30
N TYR A 131 14.04 2.77 4.11
CA TYR A 131 13.44 2.20 2.91
C TYR A 131 14.17 0.95 2.42
N GLU A 132 15.46 0.84 2.68
CA GLU A 132 16.26 -0.29 2.18
C GLU A 132 15.73 -1.63 2.71
N GLN A 133 15.45 -1.73 4.00
CA GLN A 133 14.91 -2.97 4.58
C GLN A 133 13.52 -3.30 4.02
N TRP A 134 12.71 -2.28 3.74
CA TRP A 134 11.41 -2.47 3.11
C TRP A 134 11.55 -3.02 1.69
N VAL A 135 12.41 -2.40 0.88
CA VAL A 135 12.63 -2.83 -0.51
C VAL A 135 13.16 -4.26 -0.54
N LYS A 136 14.09 -4.62 0.34
CA LYS A 136 14.60 -5.99 0.42
C LYS A 136 13.49 -7.00 0.74
N PHE A 137 12.65 -6.68 1.70
CA PHE A 137 11.50 -7.52 2.04
C PHE A 137 10.53 -7.67 0.86
N PHE A 138 10.21 -6.57 0.21
CA PHE A 138 9.31 -6.57 -0.94
C PHE A 138 9.86 -7.39 -2.11
N LEU A 139 11.15 -7.24 -2.41
CA LEU A 139 11.79 -8.04 -3.46
C LEU A 139 11.77 -9.52 -3.13
N GLN A 140 11.90 -9.89 -1.87
CA GLN A 140 11.76 -11.28 -1.44
C GLN A 140 10.38 -11.82 -1.77
N ALA A 141 9.33 -11.02 -1.57
CA ALA A 141 7.95 -11.41 -1.91
C ALA A 141 7.79 -11.69 -3.41
N ILE A 142 8.52 -10.98 -4.27
CA ILE A 142 8.45 -11.16 -5.71
C ILE A 142 9.21 -12.40 -6.16
N TYR A 143 10.36 -12.69 -5.55
CA TYR A 143 11.24 -13.79 -5.95
C TYR A 143 10.92 -15.13 -5.28
N GLU A 144 10.02 -15.15 -4.32
CA GLU A 144 9.52 -16.39 -3.72
C GLU A 144 8.43 -17.01 -4.62
#